data_95b2118105a48ee2d1b17c91ecb93f7f
#
_entry.id   95b2118105a48ee2d1b17c91ecb93f7f
#
_cell.length_a   1.000
_cell.length_b   1.000
_cell.length_c   1.000
_cell.angle_alpha   90.00
_cell.angle_beta   90.00
_cell.angle_gamma   90.00
#
_symmetry.space_group_name_H-M   'P 1'
#
loop_
_entity.id
_entity.type
_entity.pdbx_description
1 polymer ?
#
loop_
_entity_poly.entity_id
_entity_poly.type
_entity_poly.pdbx_seq_one_letter_code
_entity_poly.pdbx_strand_id
1 'polypeptide(L)'
;MVQQAYEQLQRKGIGELEQMSIQMATQTRELLANLGPYPGASTEQVPEQETWTNPKNSGGGYGQAQLSHALGLAFRLQPQRVAEAFAFMSSPRNAPVELHDAISYKFANGAIGTLSGGSSHMGAWQNKDELQVRAIGDQGQFLIDLHRESAYFWYVDGTEINMKLPPNAGAVDNFAAANALVDVALGNLQANRAPGELGALTVEALELAYQSASLGKIAISKVKN
;
A
#
# COMPACT_ATOMS: atom_id res chain seq x y z
N MET A 1 -15.28 -3.13 2.15
CA MET A 1 -14.87 -2.16 1.09
C MET A 1 -13.92 -2.78 0.07
N VAL A 2 -12.66 -3.05 0.37
CA VAL A 2 -11.67 -3.56 -0.61
C VAL A 2 -12.12 -4.82 -1.32
N GLN A 3 -12.69 -5.78 -0.60
CA GLN A 3 -13.20 -7.02 -1.20
C GLN A 3 -14.35 -6.76 -2.20
N GLN A 4 -15.28 -5.87 -1.88
CA GLN A 4 -16.37 -5.49 -2.79
C GLN A 4 -15.85 -4.79 -4.06
N ALA A 5 -14.83 -3.93 -3.91
CA ALA A 5 -14.17 -3.29 -5.03
C ALA A 5 -13.43 -4.32 -5.91
N TYR A 6 -12.74 -5.27 -5.30
CA TYR A 6 -12.10 -6.39 -6.00
C TYR A 6 -13.14 -7.21 -6.79
N GLU A 7 -14.25 -7.60 -6.16
CA GLU A 7 -15.34 -8.33 -6.83
C GLU A 7 -15.94 -7.53 -8.01
N GLN A 8 -16.06 -6.20 -7.87
CA GLN A 8 -16.49 -5.35 -8.97
C GLN A 8 -15.52 -5.40 -10.15
N LEU A 9 -14.22 -5.33 -9.88
CA LEU A 9 -13.19 -5.45 -10.93
C LEU A 9 -13.15 -6.84 -11.57
N GLN A 10 -13.50 -7.90 -10.83
CA GLN A 10 -13.64 -9.25 -11.41
C GLN A 10 -14.87 -9.36 -12.33
N ARG A 11 -15.96 -8.63 -12.06
CA ARG A 11 -17.15 -8.60 -12.92
C ARG A 11 -16.94 -7.75 -14.17
N LYS A 12 -16.30 -6.59 -14.00
CA LYS A 12 -16.01 -5.63 -15.07
C LYS A 12 -14.71 -4.91 -14.71
N GLY A 13 -13.62 -5.33 -15.33
CA GLY A 13 -12.29 -4.75 -15.17
C GLY A 13 -12.15 -3.43 -15.93
N ILE A 14 -11.05 -2.74 -15.68
CA ILE A 14 -10.69 -1.50 -16.37
C ILE A 14 -9.85 -1.74 -17.64
N GLY A 15 -9.64 -3.01 -18.01
CA GLY A 15 -8.77 -3.38 -19.13
C GLY A 15 -7.29 -3.35 -18.79
N GLU A 16 -6.44 -3.10 -19.78
CA GLU A 16 -5.00 -3.00 -19.62
C GLU A 16 -4.64 -1.71 -18.87
N LEU A 17 -3.82 -1.83 -17.84
CA LEU A 17 -3.40 -0.67 -17.04
C LEU A 17 -2.54 0.29 -17.88
N GLU A 18 -2.85 1.58 -17.80
CA GLU A 18 -2.09 2.68 -18.38
C GLU A 18 -1.43 3.58 -17.31
N GLN A 19 -2.13 3.80 -16.19
CA GLN A 19 -1.62 4.63 -15.09
C GLN A 19 -2.17 4.17 -13.73
N MET A 20 -1.32 4.26 -12.66
CA MET A 20 -1.72 4.01 -11.29
C MET A 20 -1.15 5.07 -10.34
N SER A 21 -1.99 5.64 -9.48
CA SER A 21 -1.57 6.55 -8.40
C SER A 21 -1.98 5.99 -7.06
N ILE A 22 -1.03 5.93 -6.14
CA ILE A 22 -1.20 5.40 -4.79
C ILE A 22 -0.71 6.44 -3.80
N GLN A 23 -1.53 6.76 -2.80
CA GLN A 23 -1.17 7.68 -1.74
C GLN A 23 -1.57 7.12 -0.38
N MET A 24 -0.67 7.22 0.61
CA MET A 24 -0.94 6.77 1.98
C MET A 24 -0.33 7.71 3.01
N ALA A 25 -1.07 8.01 4.06
CA ALA A 25 -0.54 8.67 5.25
C ALA A 25 -1.05 7.97 6.50
N THR A 26 -0.14 7.70 7.43
CA THR A 26 -0.45 7.01 8.69
C THR A 26 0.31 7.62 9.85
N GLN A 27 -0.15 7.38 11.07
CA GLN A 27 0.43 7.96 12.28
C GLN A 27 1.48 7.05 12.89
N THR A 28 2.59 6.98 12.26
CA THR A 28 3.72 6.15 12.69
C THR A 28 4.95 6.97 13.08
N ARG A 29 4.80 8.33 13.09
CA ARG A 29 5.96 9.22 13.24
C ARG A 29 6.69 9.03 14.56
N GLU A 30 5.94 8.95 15.66
CA GLU A 30 6.53 8.78 16.99
C GLU A 30 7.31 7.47 17.08
N LEU A 31 6.78 6.39 16.49
CA LEU A 31 7.43 5.09 16.46
C LEU A 31 8.70 5.11 15.59
N LEU A 32 8.57 5.53 14.32
CA LEU A 32 9.66 5.47 13.34
C LEU A 32 10.76 6.51 13.59
N ALA A 33 10.40 7.66 14.17
CA ALA A 33 11.36 8.70 14.55
C ALA A 33 11.95 8.49 15.95
N ASN A 34 11.55 7.43 16.66
CA ASN A 34 12.00 7.15 18.01
C ASN A 34 11.69 8.27 19.02
N LEU A 35 10.48 8.79 18.96
CA LEU A 35 10.03 9.88 19.83
C LEU A 35 9.26 9.37 21.07
N GLY A 36 9.24 8.07 21.28
CA GLY A 36 8.56 7.42 22.41
C GLY A 36 7.47 6.44 21.97
N PRO A 37 6.82 5.79 22.94
CA PRO A 37 5.75 4.84 22.66
C PRO A 37 4.52 5.55 22.08
N TYR A 38 3.66 4.79 21.42
CA TYR A 38 2.33 5.26 21.05
C TYR A 38 1.60 5.78 22.30
N PRO A 39 1.04 7.00 22.28
CA PRO A 39 0.16 7.45 23.35
C PRO A 39 -0.96 6.44 23.58
N GLY A 40 -1.07 5.94 24.81
CA GLY A 40 -2.07 4.93 25.17
C GLY A 40 -1.66 3.47 24.91
N ALA A 41 -0.50 3.20 24.33
CA ALA A 41 0.03 1.85 24.30
C ALA A 41 0.48 1.42 25.69
N SER A 42 0.17 0.17 26.09
CA SER A 42 0.77 -0.38 27.30
C SER A 42 2.26 -0.62 27.04
N THR A 43 3.10 -0.41 28.05
CA THR A 43 4.56 -0.64 27.95
C THR A 43 4.90 -2.09 27.60
N GLU A 44 4.00 -3.03 27.84
CA GLU A 44 4.13 -4.45 27.52
C GLU A 44 3.89 -4.79 26.05
N GLN A 45 3.27 -3.87 25.29
CA GLN A 45 2.92 -4.07 23.87
C GLN A 45 3.78 -3.22 22.91
N VAL A 46 4.72 -2.45 23.43
CA VAL A 46 5.61 -1.64 22.59
C VAL A 46 6.70 -2.56 22.05
N PRO A 47 6.83 -2.72 20.73
CA PRO A 47 7.92 -3.49 20.15
C PRO A 47 9.26 -2.91 20.56
N GLU A 48 10.28 -3.76 20.68
CA GLU A 48 11.64 -3.28 20.88
C GLU A 48 12.00 -2.28 19.79
N GLN A 49 12.60 -1.18 20.20
CA GLN A 49 12.91 -0.03 19.34
C GLN A 49 13.66 -0.43 18.06
N GLU A 50 14.64 -1.29 18.17
CA GLU A 50 15.43 -1.77 17.03
C GLU A 50 14.63 -2.53 15.98
N THR A 51 13.46 -3.05 16.32
CA THR A 51 12.58 -3.74 15.37
C THR A 51 12.08 -2.79 14.28
N TRP A 52 11.86 -1.51 14.61
CA TRP A 52 11.27 -0.52 13.70
C TRP A 52 12.26 0.55 13.21
N THR A 53 13.32 0.79 13.98
CA THR A 53 14.23 1.91 13.71
C THR A 53 15.61 1.49 13.23
N ASN A 54 15.87 0.18 13.15
CA ASN A 54 17.10 -0.36 12.58
C ASN A 54 16.82 -0.96 11.20
N PRO A 55 17.27 -0.33 10.09
CA PRO A 55 17.01 -0.82 8.73
C PRO A 55 17.46 -2.25 8.46
N LYS A 56 18.48 -2.74 9.21
CA LYS A 56 18.93 -4.13 9.08
C LYS A 56 17.89 -5.13 9.59
N ASN A 57 17.06 -4.73 10.54
CA ASN A 57 16.01 -5.57 11.12
C ASN A 57 14.68 -5.34 10.42
N SER A 58 14.33 -4.07 10.16
CA SER A 58 13.05 -3.67 9.56
C SER A 58 13.01 -3.73 8.03
N GLY A 59 14.18 -3.73 7.37
CA GLY A 59 14.28 -3.59 5.92
C GLY A 59 14.15 -2.15 5.40
N GLY A 60 13.76 -1.22 6.26
CA GLY A 60 13.54 0.20 5.94
C GLY A 60 12.67 0.87 6.99
N GLY A 61 12.13 2.03 6.67
CA GLY A 61 11.23 2.80 7.52
C GLY A 61 9.78 2.74 7.04
N TYR A 62 9.24 3.89 6.67
CA TYR A 62 7.84 4.04 6.27
C TYR A 62 7.47 3.20 5.06
N GLY A 63 8.36 3.10 4.07
CA GLY A 63 8.18 2.26 2.90
C GLY A 63 7.86 0.81 3.26
N GLN A 64 8.71 0.19 4.08
CA GLN A 64 8.50 -1.20 4.52
C GLN A 64 7.34 -1.34 5.49
N ALA A 65 7.23 -0.43 6.47
CA ALA A 65 6.23 -0.53 7.52
C ALA A 65 4.81 -0.25 7.04
N GLN A 66 4.63 0.66 6.08
CA GLN A 66 3.31 1.17 5.70
C GLN A 66 3.02 1.10 4.20
N LEU A 67 3.93 1.52 3.33
CA LEU A 67 3.66 1.48 1.88
C LEU A 67 3.57 0.07 1.32
N SER A 68 4.07 -0.94 2.03
CA SER A 68 3.82 -2.35 1.73
C SER A 68 2.31 -2.68 1.74
N HIS A 69 1.54 -2.10 2.66
CA HIS A 69 0.07 -2.24 2.69
C HIS A 69 -0.60 -1.55 1.49
N ALA A 70 -0.14 -0.34 1.16
CA ALA A 70 -0.68 0.42 0.03
C ALA A 70 -0.44 -0.31 -1.32
N LEU A 71 0.78 -0.81 -1.54
CA LEU A 71 1.12 -1.60 -2.72
C LEU A 71 0.37 -2.93 -2.75
N GLY A 72 0.31 -3.64 -1.63
CA GLY A 72 -0.43 -4.90 -1.53
C GLY A 72 -1.91 -4.73 -1.89
N LEU A 73 -2.54 -3.64 -1.42
CA LEU A 73 -3.91 -3.31 -1.80
C LEU A 73 -4.02 -2.98 -3.28
N ALA A 74 -3.16 -2.11 -3.80
CA ALA A 74 -3.20 -1.69 -5.19
C ALA A 74 -2.97 -2.87 -6.16
N PHE A 75 -1.98 -3.72 -5.89
CA PHE A 75 -1.66 -4.89 -6.70
C PHE A 75 -2.68 -6.03 -6.57
N ARG A 76 -3.41 -6.10 -5.43
CA ARG A 76 -4.57 -6.99 -5.35
C ARG A 76 -5.69 -6.55 -6.29
N LEU A 77 -5.93 -5.24 -6.40
CA LEU A 77 -6.98 -4.70 -7.27
C LEU A 77 -6.60 -4.76 -8.75
N GLN A 78 -5.35 -4.42 -9.06
CA GLN A 78 -4.79 -4.38 -10.41
C GLN A 78 -3.33 -4.87 -10.36
N PRO A 79 -3.10 -6.19 -10.47
CA PRO A 79 -1.76 -6.78 -10.37
C PRO A 79 -0.81 -6.23 -11.43
N GLN A 80 0.36 -5.75 -11.01
CA GLN A 80 1.38 -5.25 -11.91
C GLN A 80 2.78 -5.55 -11.36
N ARG A 81 3.72 -5.83 -12.26
CA ARG A 81 5.14 -5.93 -11.92
C ARG A 81 5.85 -4.63 -12.26
N VAL A 82 6.65 -4.12 -11.34
CA VAL A 82 7.46 -2.92 -11.55
C VAL A 82 8.72 -3.30 -12.34
N ALA A 83 8.97 -2.61 -13.46
CA ALA A 83 10.19 -2.75 -14.26
C ALA A 83 11.26 -1.74 -13.87
N GLU A 84 10.87 -0.49 -13.59
CA GLU A 84 11.77 0.60 -13.24
C GLU A 84 11.18 1.43 -12.09
N ALA A 85 12.04 1.92 -11.18
CA ALA A 85 11.65 2.84 -10.11
C ALA A 85 12.62 4.02 -10.00
N PHE A 86 12.08 5.21 -9.70
CA PHE A 86 12.84 6.35 -9.22
C PHE A 86 12.22 6.86 -7.92
N ALA A 87 13.03 7.05 -6.87
CA ALA A 87 12.52 7.37 -5.55
C ALA A 87 13.33 8.46 -4.85
N PHE A 88 12.60 9.32 -4.14
CA PHE A 88 13.12 10.17 -3.06
C PHE A 88 12.56 9.65 -1.73
N MET A 89 13.44 9.48 -0.75
CA MET A 89 13.11 9.08 0.61
C MET A 89 13.71 10.08 1.60
N SER A 90 12.97 10.42 2.64
CA SER A 90 13.33 11.50 3.56
C SER A 90 13.24 11.07 5.03
N SER A 91 14.34 11.34 5.76
CA SER A 91 14.46 11.11 7.22
C SER A 91 14.61 12.47 7.95
N PRO A 92 13.52 13.26 8.06
CA PRO A 92 13.59 14.59 8.66
C PRO A 92 14.02 14.51 10.13
N ARG A 93 14.75 15.54 10.59
CA ARG A 93 15.24 15.64 11.99
C ARG A 93 16.10 14.47 12.42
N ASN A 94 16.88 13.90 11.48
CA ASN A 94 17.75 12.74 11.74
C ASN A 94 16.99 11.50 12.25
N ALA A 95 15.77 11.30 11.80
CA ALA A 95 15.05 10.05 12.07
C ALA A 95 15.90 8.85 11.63
N PRO A 96 15.92 7.75 12.41
CA PRO A 96 16.79 6.61 12.14
C PRO A 96 16.46 5.87 10.84
N VAL A 97 15.22 6.00 10.38
CA VAL A 97 14.70 5.47 9.10
C VAL A 97 13.93 6.54 8.34
N GLU A 98 13.63 6.32 7.07
CA GLU A 98 12.83 7.27 6.30
C GLU A 98 11.38 7.32 6.80
N LEU A 99 10.81 8.51 6.77
CA LEU A 99 9.45 8.82 7.21
C LEU A 99 8.54 9.23 6.05
N HIS A 100 9.11 9.64 4.93
CA HIS A 100 8.35 10.11 3.77
C HIS A 100 8.99 9.61 2.49
N ASP A 101 8.15 9.13 1.57
CA ASP A 101 8.55 8.54 0.32
C ASP A 101 7.77 9.14 -0.85
N ALA A 102 8.48 9.42 -1.94
CA ALA A 102 7.92 9.84 -3.21
C ALA A 102 8.56 9.00 -4.31
N ILE A 103 7.79 8.13 -4.94
CA ILE A 103 8.27 7.09 -5.82
C ILE A 103 7.51 7.16 -7.15
N SER A 104 8.24 7.07 -8.25
CA SER A 104 7.70 6.90 -9.60
C SER A 104 8.05 5.51 -10.11
N TYR A 105 7.08 4.83 -10.72
CA TYR A 105 7.23 3.51 -11.30
C TYR A 105 6.96 3.50 -12.80
N LYS A 106 7.66 2.61 -13.51
CA LYS A 106 7.26 2.10 -14.80
C LYS A 106 7.02 0.60 -14.67
N PHE A 107 5.85 0.18 -15.07
CA PHE A 107 5.43 -1.22 -15.01
C PHE A 107 5.89 -2.01 -16.23
N ALA A 108 5.89 -3.33 -16.12
CA ALA A 108 6.38 -4.22 -17.16
C ALA A 108 5.57 -4.14 -18.48
N ASN A 109 4.29 -3.77 -18.41
CA ASN A 109 3.45 -3.52 -19.58
C ASN A 109 3.64 -2.12 -20.21
N GLY A 110 4.53 -1.29 -19.65
CA GLY A 110 4.77 0.09 -20.09
C GLY A 110 3.94 1.16 -19.39
N ALA A 111 2.94 0.78 -18.60
CA ALA A 111 2.18 1.73 -17.77
C ALA A 111 3.10 2.46 -16.78
N ILE A 112 2.66 3.62 -16.32
CA ILE A 112 3.39 4.42 -15.32
C ILE A 112 2.61 4.50 -14.01
N GLY A 113 3.32 4.73 -12.91
CA GLY A 113 2.67 4.89 -11.62
C GLY A 113 3.42 5.79 -10.66
N THR A 114 2.70 6.21 -9.63
CA THR A 114 3.26 6.94 -8.50
C THR A 114 2.81 6.30 -7.19
N LEU A 115 3.73 6.27 -6.23
CA LEU A 115 3.45 5.91 -4.85
C LEU A 115 4.03 7.01 -3.97
N SER A 116 3.20 7.65 -3.19
CA SER A 116 3.67 8.61 -2.19
C SER A 116 3.11 8.29 -0.83
N GLY A 117 3.91 8.50 0.19
CA GLY A 117 3.45 8.30 1.54
C GLY A 117 4.24 9.04 2.58
N GLY A 118 3.64 9.16 3.75
CA GLY A 118 4.25 9.90 4.83
C GLY A 118 3.71 9.54 6.20
N SER A 119 4.66 9.53 7.13
CA SER A 119 4.42 9.29 8.54
C SER A 119 3.97 10.57 9.21
N SER A 120 2.71 10.65 9.61
CA SER A 120 2.14 11.79 10.33
C SER A 120 2.26 11.63 11.84
N HIS A 121 2.08 12.74 12.57
CA HIS A 121 1.97 12.71 14.03
C HIS A 121 0.64 12.14 14.50
N MET A 122 0.65 11.47 15.65
CA MET A 122 -0.56 10.88 16.22
C MET A 122 -1.66 11.89 16.53
N GLY A 123 -1.32 13.10 16.91
CA GLY A 123 -2.29 14.18 17.13
C GLY A 123 -3.01 14.66 15.86
N ALA A 124 -2.55 14.26 14.67
CA ALA A 124 -3.14 14.61 13.39
C ALA A 124 -4.12 13.52 12.86
N TRP A 125 -4.63 12.66 13.75
CA TRP A 125 -5.39 11.48 13.38
C TRP A 125 -6.91 11.61 13.47
N GLN A 126 -7.60 10.94 12.56
CA GLN A 126 -9.05 10.82 12.54
C GLN A 126 -9.54 9.36 12.52
N ASN A 127 -8.85 8.44 13.16
CA ASN A 127 -9.26 7.05 13.35
C ASN A 127 -9.27 6.15 12.09
N LYS A 128 -8.69 6.61 10.98
CA LYS A 128 -8.56 5.85 9.73
C LYS A 128 -7.27 6.25 9.02
N ASP A 129 -6.60 5.29 8.41
CA ASP A 129 -5.47 5.57 7.53
C ASP A 129 -5.94 6.29 6.28
N GLU A 130 -5.21 7.31 5.85
CA GLU A 130 -5.39 7.89 4.53
C GLU A 130 -4.75 6.95 3.51
N LEU A 131 -5.57 6.19 2.80
CA LEU A 131 -5.11 5.34 1.70
C LEU A 131 -6.04 5.52 0.51
N GLN A 132 -5.45 5.96 -0.60
CA GLN A 132 -6.14 6.15 -1.85
C GLN A 132 -5.42 5.44 -2.99
N VAL A 133 -6.18 4.75 -3.83
CA VAL A 133 -5.69 4.11 -5.05
C VAL A 133 -6.56 4.54 -6.22
N ARG A 134 -5.94 5.11 -7.25
CA ARG A 134 -6.55 5.35 -8.56
C ARG A 134 -5.81 4.54 -9.62
N ALA A 135 -6.57 3.87 -10.48
CA ALA A 135 -6.00 3.24 -11.68
C ALA A 135 -6.84 3.60 -12.90
N ILE A 136 -6.15 3.85 -14.02
CA ILE A 136 -6.71 4.14 -15.33
C ILE A 136 -6.24 3.05 -16.27
N GLY A 137 -7.16 2.47 -17.00
CA GLY A 137 -6.90 1.48 -18.05
C GLY A 137 -7.69 1.83 -19.31
N ASP A 138 -7.47 1.08 -20.37
CA ASP A 138 -8.05 1.30 -21.70
C ASP A 138 -9.57 1.06 -21.76
N GLN A 139 -10.18 0.39 -20.76
CA GLN A 139 -11.62 0.15 -20.68
C GLN A 139 -12.32 0.92 -19.55
N GLY A 140 -11.57 1.66 -18.75
CA GLY A 140 -12.15 2.43 -17.65
C GLY A 140 -11.14 2.85 -16.60
N GLN A 141 -11.66 3.32 -15.49
CA GLN A 141 -10.85 3.71 -14.33
C GLN A 141 -11.59 3.42 -13.02
N PHE A 142 -10.83 3.34 -11.93
CA PHE A 142 -11.40 3.35 -10.60
C PHE A 142 -10.66 4.30 -9.67
N LEU A 143 -11.37 4.74 -8.62
CA LEU A 143 -10.82 5.45 -7.48
C LEU A 143 -11.37 4.82 -6.21
N ILE A 144 -10.47 4.38 -5.33
CA ILE A 144 -10.79 3.85 -4.01
C ILE A 144 -10.13 4.73 -2.96
N ASP A 145 -10.91 5.20 -2.01
CA ASP A 145 -10.47 6.06 -0.90
C ASP A 145 -10.98 5.44 0.41
N LEU A 146 -10.05 4.86 1.19
CA LEU A 146 -10.41 4.21 2.44
C LEU A 146 -10.85 5.21 3.50
N HIS A 147 -10.21 6.37 3.55
CA HIS A 147 -10.54 7.41 4.54
C HIS A 147 -11.95 7.96 4.34
N ARG A 148 -12.33 8.21 3.07
CA ARG A 148 -13.67 8.70 2.70
C ARG A 148 -14.68 7.59 2.47
N GLU A 149 -14.27 6.31 2.62
CA GLU A 149 -15.13 5.14 2.43
C GLU A 149 -15.86 5.17 1.09
N SER A 150 -15.13 5.47 0.03
CA SER A 150 -15.69 5.61 -1.31
C SER A 150 -14.95 4.75 -2.33
N ALA A 151 -15.71 4.16 -3.24
CA ALA A 151 -15.21 3.42 -4.38
C ALA A 151 -16.03 3.77 -5.62
N TYR A 152 -15.36 4.33 -6.60
CA TYR A 152 -15.94 4.80 -7.86
C TYR A 152 -15.32 4.04 -9.02
N PHE A 153 -16.17 3.72 -10.03
CA PHE A 153 -15.75 3.10 -11.27
C PHE A 153 -16.42 3.81 -12.43
N TRP A 154 -15.67 4.10 -13.47
CA TRP A 154 -16.15 4.73 -14.70
C TRP A 154 -15.60 3.93 -15.88
N TYR A 155 -16.47 3.60 -16.84
CA TYR A 155 -16.14 2.75 -17.97
C TYR A 155 -16.38 3.48 -19.29
N VAL A 156 -15.65 3.07 -20.34
CA VAL A 156 -15.72 3.68 -21.69
C VAL A 156 -17.11 3.58 -22.33
N ASP A 157 -17.94 2.63 -21.89
CA ASP A 157 -19.33 2.50 -22.35
C ASP A 157 -20.32 3.43 -21.64
N GLY A 158 -19.84 4.37 -20.81
CA GLY A 158 -20.64 5.31 -20.05
C GLY A 158 -21.20 4.74 -18.72
N THR A 159 -20.90 3.48 -18.39
CA THR A 159 -21.30 2.93 -17.07
C THR A 159 -20.54 3.61 -15.95
N GLU A 160 -21.25 4.07 -14.94
CA GLU A 160 -20.69 4.63 -13.70
C GLU A 160 -21.21 3.82 -12.50
N ILE A 161 -20.30 3.49 -11.58
CA ILE A 161 -20.64 2.80 -10.33
C ILE A 161 -20.05 3.61 -9.17
N ASN A 162 -20.94 4.04 -8.28
CA ASN A 162 -20.58 4.59 -6.99
C ASN A 162 -21.03 3.60 -5.92
N MET A 163 -20.08 2.91 -5.29
CA MET A 163 -20.40 1.91 -4.28
C MET A 163 -20.82 2.60 -2.98
N LYS A 164 -22.04 2.32 -2.56
CA LYS A 164 -22.51 2.72 -1.23
C LYS A 164 -21.90 1.76 -0.20
N LEU A 165 -21.04 2.29 0.63
CA LEU A 165 -20.35 1.54 1.67
C LEU A 165 -20.96 1.84 3.03
N PRO A 166 -21.06 0.85 3.94
CA PRO A 166 -21.49 1.10 5.30
C PRO A 166 -20.47 1.97 6.05
N PRO A 167 -20.88 2.69 7.09
CA PRO A 167 -19.96 3.41 7.97
C PRO A 167 -18.84 2.49 8.48
N ASN A 168 -17.62 3.00 8.54
CA ASN A 168 -16.42 2.29 8.94
C ASN A 168 -15.98 1.15 8.00
N ALA A 169 -16.48 1.10 6.77
CA ALA A 169 -16.04 0.12 5.76
C ALA A 169 -14.55 0.27 5.37
N GLY A 170 -13.96 1.45 5.62
CA GLY A 170 -12.54 1.73 5.43
C GLY A 170 -11.66 1.44 6.65
N ALA A 171 -12.26 1.09 7.79
CA ALA A 171 -11.49 0.81 9.01
C ALA A 171 -10.71 -0.52 8.88
N VAL A 172 -9.59 -0.60 9.60
CA VAL A 172 -8.78 -1.81 9.68
C VAL A 172 -9.50 -2.85 10.54
N ASP A 173 -9.68 -4.05 10.01
CA ASP A 173 -10.15 -5.21 10.75
C ASP A 173 -8.95 -6.08 11.17
N ASN A 174 -8.52 -5.93 12.41
CA ASN A 174 -7.37 -6.63 12.97
C ASN A 174 -7.56 -8.16 13.02
N PHE A 175 -8.79 -8.65 12.97
CA PHE A 175 -9.10 -10.08 13.01
C PHE A 175 -9.21 -10.71 11.62
N ALA A 176 -9.38 -9.92 10.57
CA ALA A 176 -9.63 -10.41 9.22
C ALA A 176 -8.52 -11.34 8.71
N ALA A 177 -7.25 -11.01 8.96
CA ALA A 177 -6.12 -11.83 8.52
C ALA A 177 -6.06 -13.16 9.27
N ALA A 178 -6.27 -13.16 10.59
CA ALA A 178 -6.27 -14.36 11.41
C ALA A 178 -7.45 -15.29 11.03
N ASN A 179 -8.65 -14.73 10.84
CA ASN A 179 -9.82 -15.47 10.40
C ASN A 179 -9.60 -16.08 9.01
N ALA A 180 -9.03 -15.33 8.06
CA ALA A 180 -8.72 -15.84 6.74
C ALA A 180 -7.70 -17.00 6.78
N LEU A 181 -6.70 -16.93 7.67
CA LEU A 181 -5.75 -18.02 7.87
C LEU A 181 -6.43 -19.30 8.37
N VAL A 182 -7.33 -19.17 9.36
CA VAL A 182 -8.12 -20.30 9.88
C VAL A 182 -9.00 -20.90 8.77
N ASP A 183 -9.71 -20.07 8.01
CA ASP A 183 -10.54 -20.50 6.90
C ASP A 183 -9.73 -21.29 5.85
N VAL A 184 -8.56 -20.79 5.47
CA VAL A 184 -7.65 -21.51 4.54
C VAL A 184 -7.19 -22.84 5.13
N ALA A 185 -6.84 -22.89 6.42
CA ALA A 185 -6.43 -24.11 7.09
C ALA A 185 -7.57 -25.16 7.16
N LEU A 186 -8.81 -24.69 7.20
CA LEU A 186 -10.03 -25.53 7.14
C LEU A 186 -10.43 -25.92 5.71
N GLY A 187 -9.65 -25.56 4.69
CA GLY A 187 -9.85 -25.95 3.30
C GLY A 187 -10.56 -24.90 2.42
N ASN A 188 -10.94 -23.74 2.95
CA ASN A 188 -11.49 -22.64 2.16
C ASN A 188 -10.36 -21.80 1.54
N LEU A 189 -9.77 -22.30 0.46
CA LEU A 189 -8.64 -21.62 -0.21
C LEU A 189 -8.99 -20.24 -0.77
N GLN A 190 -10.28 -19.97 -1.03
CA GLN A 190 -10.76 -18.66 -1.52
C GLN A 190 -10.67 -17.55 -0.44
N ALA A 191 -10.50 -17.94 0.83
CA ALA A 191 -10.26 -17.00 1.91
C ALA A 191 -8.86 -16.37 1.84
N ASN A 192 -7.91 -16.95 1.08
CA ASN A 192 -6.59 -16.38 0.86
C ASN A 192 -6.67 -15.13 -0.04
N ARG A 193 -6.70 -13.96 0.59
CA ARG A 193 -6.75 -12.66 -0.10
C ARG A 193 -5.38 -12.02 -0.30
N ALA A 194 -4.34 -12.61 0.25
CA ALA A 194 -2.95 -12.14 0.17
C ALA A 194 -2.01 -13.32 -0.16
N PRO A 195 -2.09 -13.87 -1.39
CA PRO A 195 -1.21 -14.96 -1.80
C PRO A 195 0.25 -14.50 -1.85
N GLY A 196 1.19 -15.46 -1.79
CA GLY A 196 2.64 -15.18 -1.76
C GLY A 196 3.12 -14.36 -2.97
N GLU A 197 2.50 -14.56 -4.13
CA GLU A 197 2.80 -13.81 -5.35
C GLU A 197 2.52 -12.31 -5.19
N LEU A 198 1.44 -11.95 -4.48
CA LEU A 198 1.14 -10.55 -4.16
C LEU A 198 2.20 -9.95 -3.25
N GLY A 199 2.66 -10.72 -2.25
CA GLY A 199 3.78 -10.33 -1.39
C GLY A 199 5.07 -10.11 -2.18
N ALA A 200 5.38 -11.01 -3.12
CA ALA A 200 6.56 -10.90 -3.97
C ALA A 200 6.54 -9.62 -4.83
N LEU A 201 5.43 -9.32 -5.50
CA LEU A 201 5.27 -8.07 -6.27
C LEU A 201 5.47 -6.83 -5.42
N THR A 202 4.93 -6.84 -4.20
CA THR A 202 5.03 -5.73 -3.25
C THR A 202 6.48 -5.49 -2.83
N VAL A 203 7.19 -6.55 -2.44
CA VAL A 203 8.58 -6.47 -1.99
C VAL A 203 9.52 -6.09 -3.13
N GLU A 204 9.33 -6.64 -4.35
CA GLU A 204 10.10 -6.25 -5.54
C GLU A 204 9.97 -4.75 -5.83
N ALA A 205 8.76 -4.19 -5.75
CA ALA A 205 8.52 -2.77 -6.00
C ALA A 205 9.21 -1.88 -4.96
N LEU A 206 9.15 -2.24 -3.68
CA LEU A 206 9.83 -1.50 -2.61
C LEU A 206 11.35 -1.62 -2.71
N GLU A 207 11.88 -2.80 -2.98
CA GLU A 207 13.32 -3.01 -3.14
C GLU A 207 13.89 -2.12 -4.26
N LEU A 208 13.21 -2.02 -5.41
CA LEU A 208 13.61 -1.10 -6.48
C LEU A 208 13.57 0.37 -6.03
N ALA A 209 12.59 0.77 -5.24
CA ALA A 209 12.50 2.11 -4.71
C ALA A 209 13.66 2.42 -3.75
N TYR A 210 13.98 1.52 -2.81
CA TYR A 210 15.13 1.68 -1.91
C TYR A 210 16.46 1.68 -2.67
N GLN A 211 16.64 0.81 -3.66
CA GLN A 211 17.82 0.83 -4.53
C GLN A 211 17.95 2.16 -5.26
N SER A 212 16.86 2.67 -5.82
CA SER A 212 16.85 3.96 -6.52
C SER A 212 17.23 5.10 -5.57
N ALA A 213 16.60 5.18 -4.41
CA ALA A 213 16.89 6.24 -3.42
C ALA A 213 18.35 6.20 -2.95
N SER A 214 18.90 5.02 -2.71
CA SER A 214 20.29 4.82 -2.30
C SER A 214 21.29 5.23 -3.40
N LEU A 215 20.96 4.96 -4.67
CA LEU A 215 21.85 5.22 -5.81
C LEU A 215 21.66 6.60 -6.44
N GLY A 216 20.57 7.32 -6.11
CA GLY A 216 20.19 8.58 -6.71
C GLY A 216 19.89 8.49 -8.21
N LYS A 217 19.47 7.32 -8.70
CA LYS A 217 19.18 7.03 -10.12
C LYS A 217 18.07 5.99 -10.26
N ILE A 218 17.58 5.83 -11.49
CA ILE A 218 16.60 4.78 -11.80
C ILE A 218 17.18 3.40 -11.46
N ALA A 219 16.42 2.63 -10.70
CA ALA A 219 16.64 1.20 -10.48
C ALA A 219 15.81 0.39 -11.47
N ILE A 220 16.39 -0.69 -12.00
CA ILE A 220 15.78 -1.54 -13.02
C ILE A 220 15.66 -2.96 -12.47
N SER A 221 14.49 -3.57 -12.62
CA SER A 221 14.25 -4.96 -12.22
C SER A 221 15.17 -5.92 -12.97
N LYS A 222 15.76 -6.85 -12.23
CA LYS A 222 16.57 -7.95 -12.80
C LYS A 222 15.72 -9.15 -13.19
N VAL A 223 14.46 -9.16 -12.79
CA VAL A 223 13.52 -10.24 -13.13
C VAL A 223 13.07 -10.06 -14.58
N LYS A 224 13.41 -11.01 -15.43
CA LYS A 224 12.92 -11.04 -16.81
C LYS A 224 11.44 -11.45 -16.81
N ASN A 225 10.65 -10.78 -17.61
CA ASN A 225 9.25 -11.14 -17.91
C ASN A 225 9.18 -12.50 -18.60
#